data_081dd5e3fd65fa6dfd978d69b99d4314
#
_entry.id   081dd5e3fd65fa6dfd978d69b99d4314
#
_cell.length_a   1.000
_cell.length_b   1.000
_cell.length_c   1.000
_cell.angle_alpha   90.00
_cell.angle_beta   90.00
_cell.angle_gamma   90.00
#
_symmetry.space_group_name_H-M   'P 1'
#
loop_
_entity.id
_entity.type
_entity.pdbx_description
1 polymer ?
#
loop_
_entity_poly.entity_id
_entity_poly.type
_entity_poly.pdbx_seq_one_letter_code
_entity_poly.pdbx_strand_id
1 'polypeptide(L)'
;MYKRQTQIASLQRRLGVTTVYVTHDQVEAMTMGDRVAVLKDGVLQQVASPRELYETPQNVFVAGFIGSPAMNLLQLPIVDGGVQFGNVVLPVAAEVLKKTNAKSVTVGIRPEGLHVTANEGIKVEVDVVEELGADGFLYGHTSISGADQEITARVDGRVHPNAGETVYLKAEGGIIHLFDVETGERLN
;
A
#
# COMPACT_ATOMS: atom_id res chain seq x y z
N MET A 1 3.92 -6.46 -24.39
CA MET A 1 4.62 -5.38 -23.71
C MET A 1 5.81 -5.93 -22.91
N TYR A 2 5.67 -6.85 -22.00
CA TYR A 2 6.73 -7.44 -21.16
C TYR A 2 7.99 -7.95 -21.88
N LYS A 3 7.86 -8.59 -23.04
CA LYS A 3 9.04 -9.09 -23.80
C LYS A 3 10.04 -8.01 -24.21
N ARG A 4 9.56 -6.80 -24.55
CA ARG A 4 10.45 -5.67 -24.93
C ARG A 4 11.20 -5.11 -23.72
N GLN A 5 10.54 -4.96 -22.60
CA GLN A 5 11.13 -4.48 -21.35
C GLN A 5 12.27 -5.40 -20.89
N THR A 6 12.01 -6.72 -20.88
CA THR A 6 13.02 -7.73 -20.52
C THR A 6 14.23 -7.70 -21.48
N GLN A 7 14.00 -7.47 -22.77
CA GLN A 7 15.08 -7.36 -23.76
C GLN A 7 15.95 -6.11 -23.54
N ILE A 8 15.34 -4.95 -23.25
CA ILE A 8 16.06 -3.70 -22.97
C ILE A 8 16.89 -3.85 -21.70
N ALA A 9 16.32 -4.36 -20.61
CA ALA A 9 17.04 -4.61 -19.37
C ALA A 9 18.19 -5.61 -19.53
N SER A 10 18.00 -6.66 -20.33
CA SER A 10 19.05 -7.63 -20.65
C SER A 10 20.17 -7.00 -21.49
N LEU A 11 19.82 -6.17 -22.47
CA LEU A 11 20.80 -5.46 -23.30
C LEU A 11 21.63 -4.48 -22.49
N GLN A 12 20.98 -3.68 -21.63
CA GLN A 12 21.65 -2.74 -20.74
C GLN A 12 22.66 -3.43 -19.83
N ARG A 13 22.25 -4.55 -19.18
CA ARG A 13 23.14 -5.35 -18.32
C ARG A 13 24.34 -5.91 -19.09
N ARG A 14 24.13 -6.37 -20.31
CA ARG A 14 25.19 -6.91 -21.16
C ARG A 14 26.17 -5.83 -21.60
N LEU A 15 25.71 -4.62 -21.87
CA LEU A 15 26.56 -3.50 -22.28
C LEU A 15 27.29 -2.83 -21.10
N GLY A 16 26.78 -2.97 -19.88
CA GLY A 16 27.38 -2.39 -18.67
C GLY A 16 27.38 -0.85 -18.65
N VAL A 17 26.46 -0.22 -19.41
CA VAL A 17 26.39 1.23 -19.50
C VAL A 17 25.32 1.78 -18.57
N THR A 18 25.61 2.94 -17.98
CA THR A 18 24.60 3.68 -17.20
C THR A 18 23.55 4.24 -18.15
N THR A 19 22.31 3.90 -17.87
CA THR A 19 21.16 4.30 -18.70
C THR A 19 20.12 4.99 -17.80
N VAL A 20 19.63 6.14 -18.23
CA VAL A 20 18.50 6.82 -17.60
C VAL A 20 17.27 6.58 -18.47
N TYR A 21 16.22 6.01 -17.86
CA TYR A 21 14.94 5.75 -18.51
C TYR A 21 13.84 6.54 -17.81
N VAL A 22 13.08 7.30 -18.57
CA VAL A 22 11.96 8.10 -18.04
C VAL A 22 10.65 7.44 -18.48
N THR A 23 9.78 7.14 -17.53
CA THR A 23 8.48 6.52 -17.77
C THR A 23 7.45 7.04 -16.77
N HIS A 24 6.18 6.97 -17.12
CA HIS A 24 5.06 7.13 -16.19
C HIS A 24 4.46 5.78 -15.78
N ASP A 25 4.96 4.67 -16.32
CA ASP A 25 4.53 3.32 -15.98
C ASP A 25 5.42 2.77 -14.86
N GLN A 26 4.82 2.62 -13.67
CA GLN A 26 5.51 2.09 -12.50
C GLN A 26 6.01 0.65 -12.70
N VAL A 27 5.29 -0.18 -13.47
CA VAL A 27 5.69 -1.58 -13.72
C VAL A 27 6.97 -1.60 -14.55
N GLU A 28 7.12 -0.70 -15.53
CA GLU A 28 8.35 -0.53 -16.28
C GLU A 28 9.51 -0.11 -15.37
N ALA A 29 9.29 0.94 -14.56
CA ALA A 29 10.32 1.44 -13.64
C ALA A 29 10.79 0.36 -12.65
N MET A 30 9.85 -0.36 -12.05
CA MET A 30 10.12 -1.40 -11.05
C MET A 30 10.78 -2.66 -11.65
N THR A 31 10.56 -2.93 -12.95
CA THR A 31 11.08 -4.14 -13.62
C THR A 31 12.46 -3.89 -14.24
N MET A 32 12.72 -2.69 -14.73
CA MET A 32 13.91 -2.38 -15.53
C MET A 32 15.00 -1.65 -14.74
N GLY A 33 14.63 -0.86 -13.73
CA GLY A 33 15.56 -0.02 -12.99
C GLY A 33 16.28 -0.75 -11.87
N ASP A 34 17.60 -0.56 -11.74
CA ASP A 34 18.34 -0.92 -10.54
C ASP A 34 18.05 0.07 -9.40
N ARG A 35 17.80 1.33 -9.77
CA ARG A 35 17.34 2.41 -8.89
C ARG A 35 16.25 3.19 -9.60
N VAL A 36 15.23 3.58 -8.83
CA VAL A 36 14.10 4.37 -9.34
C VAL A 36 14.00 5.67 -8.55
N ALA A 37 13.89 6.78 -9.26
CA ALA A 37 13.62 8.10 -8.69
C ALA A 37 12.14 8.42 -8.89
N VAL A 38 11.41 8.59 -7.79
CA VAL A 38 9.99 9.00 -7.80
C VAL A 38 9.92 10.51 -7.67
N LEU A 39 9.27 11.17 -8.65
CA LEU A 39 9.08 12.62 -8.65
C LEU A 39 7.59 12.97 -8.56
N LYS A 40 7.27 14.04 -7.86
CA LYS A 40 5.95 14.67 -7.80
C LYS A 40 6.12 16.16 -8.07
N ASP A 41 5.44 16.68 -9.09
CA ASP A 41 5.46 18.11 -9.45
C ASP A 41 6.88 18.69 -9.58
N GLY A 42 7.81 17.90 -10.15
CA GLY A 42 9.22 18.27 -10.31
C GLY A 42 10.08 18.10 -9.04
N VAL A 43 9.48 17.73 -7.92
CA VAL A 43 10.20 17.51 -6.63
C VAL A 43 10.48 16.04 -6.42
N LEU A 44 11.74 15.71 -6.11
CA LEU A 44 12.17 14.37 -5.80
C LEU A 44 11.56 13.91 -4.47
N GLN A 45 10.85 12.78 -4.49
CA GLN A 45 10.21 12.19 -3.32
C GLN A 45 11.08 11.11 -2.68
N GLN A 46 11.61 10.22 -3.49
CA GLN A 46 12.49 9.13 -3.01
C GLN A 46 13.32 8.57 -4.17
N VAL A 47 14.56 8.16 -3.89
CA VAL A 47 15.40 7.36 -4.81
C VAL A 47 15.86 6.12 -4.08
N ALA A 48 15.45 4.95 -4.57
CA ALA A 48 15.81 3.68 -3.96
C ALA A 48 15.75 2.53 -4.98
N SER A 49 16.10 1.32 -4.57
CA SER A 49 15.80 0.13 -5.35
C SER A 49 14.29 -0.07 -5.46
N PRO A 50 13.78 -0.75 -6.50
CA PRO A 50 12.36 -1.11 -6.62
C PRO A 50 11.79 -1.73 -5.33
N ARG A 51 12.53 -2.67 -4.75
CA ARG A 51 12.14 -3.34 -3.51
C ARG A 51 11.99 -2.37 -2.34
N GLU A 52 12.96 -1.49 -2.13
CA GLU A 52 12.91 -0.49 -1.04
C GLU A 52 11.77 0.50 -1.22
N LEU A 53 11.46 0.94 -2.46
CA LEU A 53 10.30 1.80 -2.73
C LEU A 53 8.99 1.12 -2.33
N TYR A 54 8.89 -0.19 -2.53
CA TYR A 54 7.72 -0.97 -2.18
C TYR A 54 7.63 -1.25 -0.68
N GLU A 55 8.73 -1.71 -0.06
CA GLU A 55 8.78 -2.14 1.35
C GLU A 55 8.94 -0.97 2.32
N THR A 56 9.62 0.10 1.92
CA THR A 56 9.97 1.22 2.81
C THR A 56 9.73 2.60 2.17
N PRO A 57 8.48 2.90 1.72
CA PRO A 57 8.17 4.22 1.18
C PRO A 57 8.40 5.30 2.25
N GLN A 58 9.01 6.42 1.86
CA GLN A 58 9.36 7.51 2.79
C GLN A 58 8.18 8.42 3.12
N ASN A 59 7.16 8.47 2.26
CA ASN A 59 5.97 9.29 2.48
C ASN A 59 4.72 8.67 1.86
N VAL A 60 3.56 9.24 2.16
CA VAL A 60 2.24 8.78 1.65
C VAL A 60 2.15 8.80 0.13
N PHE A 61 2.84 9.77 -0.53
CA PHE A 61 2.80 9.84 -2.00
C PHE A 61 3.49 8.63 -2.62
N VAL A 62 4.70 8.29 -2.18
CA VAL A 62 5.43 7.11 -2.67
C VAL A 62 4.65 5.84 -2.35
N ALA A 63 4.10 5.73 -1.13
CA ALA A 63 3.31 4.59 -0.69
C ALA A 63 2.09 4.33 -1.58
N GLY A 64 1.34 5.38 -1.90
CA GLY A 64 0.14 5.30 -2.76
C GLY A 64 0.46 5.23 -4.25
N PHE A 65 1.65 5.68 -4.67
CA PHE A 65 2.06 5.65 -6.07
C PHE A 65 2.66 4.30 -6.48
N ILE A 66 3.42 3.65 -5.59
CA ILE A 66 4.14 2.40 -5.88
C ILE A 66 3.29 1.19 -5.47
N GLY A 67 2.97 0.35 -6.46
CA GLY A 67 2.18 -0.87 -6.32
C GLY A 67 0.92 -0.86 -7.18
N SER A 68 0.49 -2.04 -7.64
CA SER A 68 -0.76 -2.22 -8.40
C SER A 68 -1.42 -3.52 -7.93
N PRO A 69 -2.51 -3.40 -7.16
CA PRO A 69 -3.14 -2.18 -6.63
C PRO A 69 -2.25 -1.36 -5.69
N ALA A 70 -2.63 -0.10 -5.49
CA ALA A 70 -1.94 0.81 -4.57
C ALA A 70 -2.05 0.36 -3.09
N MET A 71 -1.19 0.90 -2.23
CA MET A 71 -1.31 0.73 -0.77
C MET A 71 -2.59 1.39 -0.26
N ASN A 72 -3.34 0.71 0.59
CA ASN A 72 -4.41 1.33 1.35
C ASN A 72 -3.82 2.37 2.30
N LEU A 73 -4.34 3.59 2.25
CA LEU A 73 -3.91 4.69 3.10
C LEU A 73 -5.11 5.17 3.93
N LEU A 74 -5.24 4.60 5.13
CA LEU A 74 -6.40 4.81 5.99
C LEU A 74 -6.04 5.78 7.13
N GLN A 75 -6.82 6.82 7.32
CA GLN A 75 -6.65 7.71 8.45
C GLN A 75 -7.34 7.12 9.69
N LEU A 76 -6.54 6.62 10.63
CA LEU A 76 -7.01 5.90 11.81
C LEU A 76 -6.69 6.66 13.11
N PRO A 77 -7.60 6.62 14.10
CA PRO A 77 -7.36 7.26 15.40
C PRO A 77 -6.30 6.50 16.21
N ILE A 78 -5.45 7.29 16.87
CA ILE A 78 -4.50 6.79 17.86
C ILE A 78 -5.26 6.48 19.15
N VAL A 79 -5.01 5.30 19.69
CA VAL A 79 -5.58 4.83 20.96
C VAL A 79 -4.47 4.30 21.86
N ASP A 80 -4.81 3.93 23.10
CA ASP A 80 -3.84 3.32 24.00
C ASP A 80 -3.31 2.00 23.40
N GLY A 81 -2.00 1.89 23.32
CA GLY A 81 -1.31 0.73 22.75
C GLY A 81 -1.18 0.66 21.23
N GLY A 82 -1.74 1.63 20.44
CA GLY A 82 -1.62 1.58 18.99
C GLY A 82 -2.59 2.46 18.22
N VAL A 83 -3.13 1.91 17.13
CA VAL A 83 -4.13 2.57 16.27
C VAL A 83 -5.39 1.70 16.15
N GLN A 84 -6.56 2.33 16.16
CA GLN A 84 -7.83 1.64 16.06
C GLN A 84 -8.11 1.22 14.62
N PHE A 85 -8.20 -0.07 14.37
CA PHE A 85 -8.53 -0.67 13.07
C PHE A 85 -9.85 -1.43 13.17
N GLY A 86 -10.95 -0.74 12.92
CA GLY A 86 -12.28 -1.31 13.13
C GLY A 86 -12.50 -1.69 14.60
N ASN A 87 -12.72 -2.97 14.87
CA ASN A 87 -12.95 -3.50 16.24
C ASN A 87 -11.69 -4.04 16.92
N VAL A 88 -10.51 -3.89 16.30
CA VAL A 88 -9.23 -4.31 16.87
C VAL A 88 -8.26 -3.12 17.00
N VAL A 89 -7.25 -3.28 17.85
CA VAL A 89 -6.14 -2.33 17.95
C VAL A 89 -4.91 -2.95 17.28
N LEU A 90 -4.35 -2.24 16.31
CA LEU A 90 -3.05 -2.60 15.74
C LEU A 90 -1.96 -2.07 16.68
N PRO A 91 -1.12 -2.94 17.26
CA PRO A 91 -0.12 -2.50 18.21
C PRO A 91 0.95 -1.65 17.52
N VAL A 92 1.29 -0.51 18.11
CA VAL A 92 2.34 0.40 17.63
C VAL A 92 3.22 0.78 18.80
N ALA A 93 4.54 0.75 18.58
CA ALA A 93 5.50 1.16 19.60
C ALA A 93 5.28 2.64 20.00
N ALA A 94 5.30 2.89 21.30
CA ALA A 94 5.04 4.23 21.84
C ALA A 94 6.00 5.30 21.31
N GLU A 95 7.25 4.91 21.00
CA GLU A 95 8.26 5.80 20.42
C GLU A 95 7.86 6.31 19.03
N VAL A 96 7.13 5.50 18.25
CA VAL A 96 6.64 5.89 16.93
C VAL A 96 5.49 6.89 17.07
N LEU A 97 4.54 6.62 17.96
CA LEU A 97 3.40 7.49 18.19
C LEU A 97 3.79 8.87 18.81
N LYS A 98 4.90 8.93 19.54
CA LYS A 98 5.45 10.19 20.07
C LYS A 98 6.04 11.11 18.98
N LYS A 99 6.26 10.62 17.75
CA LYS A 99 6.77 11.45 16.65
C LYS A 99 5.71 12.38 16.05
N THR A 100 4.45 12.17 16.38
CA THR A 100 3.34 13.06 15.98
C THR A 100 2.56 13.56 17.19
N ASN A 101 1.99 14.77 17.08
CA ASN A 101 1.07 15.32 18.05
C ASN A 101 -0.41 15.18 17.62
N ALA A 102 -0.64 14.58 16.46
CA ALA A 102 -1.97 14.38 15.91
C ALA A 102 -2.75 13.31 16.70
N LYS A 103 -4.07 13.37 16.65
CA LYS A 103 -4.97 12.37 17.25
C LYS A 103 -5.18 11.15 16.34
N SER A 104 -4.71 11.21 15.10
CA SER A 104 -4.79 10.17 14.09
C SER A 104 -3.50 10.10 13.28
N VAL A 105 -3.26 8.96 12.68
CA VAL A 105 -2.16 8.73 11.72
C VAL A 105 -2.71 8.13 10.43
N THR A 106 -2.01 8.32 9.33
CA THR A 106 -2.28 7.56 8.11
C THR A 106 -1.59 6.22 8.22
N VAL A 107 -2.39 5.16 8.21
CA VAL A 107 -1.92 3.77 8.23
C VAL A 107 -1.90 3.24 6.81
N GLY A 108 -0.72 2.84 6.35
CA GLY A 108 -0.51 2.21 5.06
C GLY A 108 -0.49 0.69 5.20
N ILE A 109 -1.35 0.00 4.45
CA ILE A 109 -1.41 -1.47 4.42
C ILE A 109 -1.50 -1.91 2.96
N ARG A 110 -0.60 -2.77 2.52
CA ARG A 110 -0.67 -3.37 1.18
C ARG A 110 -1.87 -4.30 1.08
N PRO A 111 -2.49 -4.46 -0.12
CA PRO A 111 -3.63 -5.36 -0.31
C PRO A 111 -3.37 -6.80 0.15
N GLU A 112 -2.16 -7.30 -0.03
CA GLU A 112 -1.75 -8.64 0.42
C GLU A 112 -1.56 -8.76 1.93
N GLY A 113 -1.49 -7.64 2.65
CA GLY A 113 -1.45 -7.61 4.12
C GLY A 113 -2.82 -7.57 4.79
N LEU A 114 -3.89 -7.63 4.01
CA LEU A 114 -5.27 -7.67 4.49
C LEU A 114 -5.91 -9.03 4.20
N HIS A 115 -6.54 -9.61 5.21
CA HIS A 115 -7.17 -10.93 5.13
C HIS A 115 -8.64 -10.86 5.55
N VAL A 116 -9.51 -11.52 4.77
CA VAL A 116 -10.93 -11.66 5.10
C VAL A 116 -11.09 -12.52 6.35
N THR A 117 -11.85 -12.04 7.32
CA THR A 117 -12.18 -12.73 8.56
C THR A 117 -13.68 -12.71 8.81
N ALA A 118 -14.14 -13.54 9.76
CA ALA A 118 -15.56 -13.62 10.10
C ALA A 118 -16.07 -12.35 10.83
N ASN A 119 -15.26 -11.78 11.75
CA ASN A 119 -15.72 -10.73 12.65
C ASN A 119 -14.61 -9.88 13.28
N GLU A 120 -13.37 -10.02 12.86
CA GLU A 120 -12.22 -9.27 13.38
C GLU A 120 -11.66 -8.29 12.35
N GLY A 121 -11.35 -7.07 12.78
CA GLY A 121 -10.74 -6.04 11.96
C GLY A 121 -11.72 -4.94 11.56
N ILE A 122 -11.52 -4.37 10.40
CA ILE A 122 -12.35 -3.31 9.86
C ILE A 122 -13.51 -3.88 9.05
N LYS A 123 -14.71 -3.37 9.29
CA LYS A 123 -15.92 -3.77 8.55
C LYS A 123 -15.90 -3.10 7.17
N VAL A 124 -16.11 -3.88 6.12
CA VAL A 124 -16.05 -3.45 4.72
C VAL A 124 -17.29 -3.92 3.98
N GLU A 125 -17.90 -3.05 3.21
CA GLU A 125 -18.89 -3.40 2.20
C GLU A 125 -18.16 -3.62 0.88
N VAL A 126 -18.39 -4.78 0.26
CA VAL A 126 -17.71 -5.19 -0.98
C VAL A 126 -18.40 -4.55 -2.18
N ASP A 127 -17.68 -3.74 -2.93
CA ASP A 127 -18.19 -3.11 -4.16
C ASP A 127 -18.04 -4.04 -5.35
N VAL A 128 -16.82 -4.60 -5.52
CA VAL A 128 -16.48 -5.49 -6.62
C VAL A 128 -15.30 -6.39 -6.25
N VAL A 129 -15.25 -7.56 -6.86
CA VAL A 129 -14.08 -8.43 -6.84
C VAL A 129 -13.57 -8.62 -8.26
N GLU A 130 -12.32 -8.28 -8.49
CA GLU A 130 -11.60 -8.53 -9.74
C GLU A 130 -10.92 -9.89 -9.67
N GLU A 131 -11.42 -10.84 -10.47
CA GLU A 131 -10.87 -12.20 -10.54
C GLU A 131 -9.77 -12.29 -11.60
N LEU A 132 -8.55 -12.62 -11.18
CA LEU A 132 -7.38 -12.76 -12.04
C LEU A 132 -6.90 -14.21 -12.15
N GLY A 133 -7.79 -15.17 -11.93
CA GLY A 133 -7.52 -16.59 -11.97
C GLY A 133 -7.24 -17.19 -10.60
N ALA A 134 -5.98 -17.37 -10.21
CA ALA A 134 -5.63 -17.87 -8.88
C ALA A 134 -5.71 -16.79 -7.80
N ASP A 135 -5.46 -15.55 -8.18
CA ASP A 135 -5.54 -14.36 -7.32
C ASP A 135 -6.76 -13.53 -7.70
N GLY A 136 -7.23 -12.71 -6.78
CA GLY A 136 -8.22 -11.67 -7.00
C GLY A 136 -7.98 -10.48 -6.09
N PHE A 137 -8.65 -9.37 -6.40
CA PHE A 137 -8.67 -8.18 -5.54
C PHE A 137 -10.10 -7.81 -5.22
N LEU A 138 -10.37 -7.73 -3.93
CA LEU A 138 -11.61 -7.20 -3.39
C LEU A 138 -11.43 -5.68 -3.26
N TYR A 139 -12.32 -4.93 -3.87
CA TYR A 139 -12.48 -3.49 -3.70
C TYR A 139 -13.76 -3.25 -2.90
N GLY A 140 -13.69 -2.39 -1.92
CA GLY A 140 -14.83 -2.06 -1.08
C GLY A 140 -14.59 -0.74 -0.36
N HIS A 141 -15.55 -0.39 0.48
CA HIS A 141 -15.48 0.82 1.29
C HIS A 141 -15.78 0.53 2.75
N THR A 142 -15.25 1.39 3.59
CA THR A 142 -15.41 1.33 5.05
C THR A 142 -15.65 2.73 5.60
N SER A 143 -16.47 2.83 6.64
CA SER A 143 -16.69 4.10 7.33
C SER A 143 -15.79 4.19 8.56
N ILE A 144 -14.87 5.16 8.55
CA ILE A 144 -13.95 5.44 9.64
C ILE A 144 -14.21 6.87 10.14
N SER A 145 -14.58 7.00 11.41
CA SER A 145 -14.87 8.31 12.03
C SER A 145 -15.91 9.14 11.25
N GLY A 146 -16.85 8.46 10.57
CA GLY A 146 -17.89 9.11 9.76
C GLY A 146 -17.48 9.51 8.34
N ALA A 147 -16.27 9.17 7.90
CA ALA A 147 -15.81 9.35 6.53
C ALA A 147 -15.69 7.99 5.82
N ASP A 148 -16.20 7.90 4.60
CA ASP A 148 -16.02 6.71 3.77
C ASP A 148 -14.62 6.70 3.18
N GLN A 149 -13.97 5.55 3.26
CA GLN A 149 -12.64 5.32 2.73
C GLN A 149 -12.63 4.03 1.91
N GLU A 150 -11.99 4.09 0.76
CA GLU A 150 -11.79 2.91 -0.10
C GLU A 150 -10.76 1.97 0.53
N ILE A 151 -10.97 0.68 0.36
CA ILE A 151 -10.06 -0.35 0.83
C ILE A 151 -9.98 -1.50 -0.18
N THR A 152 -8.77 -1.96 -0.43
CA THR A 152 -8.49 -3.06 -1.35
C THR A 152 -7.77 -4.17 -0.62
N ALA A 153 -8.24 -5.41 -0.77
CA ALA A 153 -7.59 -6.59 -0.20
C ALA A 153 -7.32 -7.62 -1.30
N ARG A 154 -6.19 -8.33 -1.18
CA ARG A 154 -5.95 -9.51 -2.01
C ARG A 154 -6.76 -10.68 -1.47
N VAL A 155 -7.44 -11.39 -2.37
CA VAL A 155 -8.27 -12.56 -2.07
C VAL A 155 -7.91 -13.74 -2.98
N ASP A 156 -8.37 -14.92 -2.63
CA ASP A 156 -8.32 -16.05 -3.57
C ASP A 156 -9.28 -15.77 -4.74
N GLY A 157 -8.81 -15.95 -5.97
CA GLY A 157 -9.61 -15.68 -7.16
C GLY A 157 -10.74 -16.68 -7.42
N ARG A 158 -10.87 -17.74 -6.62
CA ARG A 158 -11.88 -18.79 -6.74
C ARG A 158 -12.83 -18.82 -5.55
N VAL A 159 -12.36 -18.35 -4.39
CA VAL A 159 -13.11 -18.38 -3.12
C VAL A 159 -13.00 -16.99 -2.47
N HIS A 160 -13.97 -16.15 -2.73
CA HIS A 160 -14.01 -14.77 -2.25
C HIS A 160 -15.45 -14.34 -1.94
N PRO A 161 -15.63 -13.27 -1.18
CA PRO A 161 -16.95 -12.65 -0.97
C PRO A 161 -17.54 -12.10 -2.27
N ASN A 162 -18.86 -11.99 -2.32
CA ASN A 162 -19.56 -11.39 -3.46
C ASN A 162 -19.75 -9.87 -3.27
N ALA A 163 -19.95 -9.15 -4.38
CA ALA A 163 -20.35 -7.75 -4.34
C ALA A 163 -21.65 -7.57 -3.52
N GLY A 164 -21.69 -6.53 -2.70
CA GLY A 164 -22.78 -6.22 -1.78
C GLY A 164 -22.71 -6.98 -0.45
N GLU A 165 -21.78 -7.93 -0.28
CA GLU A 165 -21.57 -8.58 1.01
C GLU A 165 -20.78 -7.67 1.96
N THR A 166 -21.03 -7.87 3.26
CA THR A 166 -20.25 -7.24 4.32
C THR A 166 -19.28 -8.24 4.90
N VAL A 167 -18.00 -7.86 4.90
CA VAL A 167 -16.91 -8.68 5.45
C VAL A 167 -16.10 -7.90 6.48
N TYR A 168 -15.22 -8.58 7.18
CA TYR A 168 -14.21 -7.95 8.02
C TYR A 168 -12.83 -8.22 7.43
N LEU A 169 -12.00 -7.18 7.39
CA LEU A 169 -10.61 -7.29 6.97
C LEU A 169 -9.69 -7.06 8.16
N LYS A 170 -8.80 -8.00 8.39
CA LYS A 170 -7.78 -7.94 9.43
C LYS A 170 -6.42 -7.67 8.80
N ALA A 171 -5.67 -6.73 9.37
CA ALA A 171 -4.30 -6.50 8.98
C ALA A 171 -3.38 -7.55 9.60
N GLU A 172 -2.45 -8.09 8.81
CA GLU A 172 -1.39 -8.94 9.32
C GLU A 172 -0.38 -8.11 10.12
N GLY A 173 -0.07 -8.56 11.34
CA GLY A 173 0.84 -7.83 12.22
C GLY A 173 2.26 -7.76 11.66
N GLY A 174 2.85 -6.57 11.71
CA GLY A 174 4.23 -6.31 11.28
C GLY A 174 4.41 -5.73 9.88
N ILE A 175 3.33 -5.60 9.09
CA ILE A 175 3.38 -5.05 7.71
C ILE A 175 2.55 -3.76 7.61
N ILE A 176 2.56 -2.95 8.67
CA ILE A 176 1.88 -1.65 8.63
C ILE A 176 2.90 -0.52 8.53
N HIS A 177 2.59 0.47 7.69
CA HIS A 177 3.34 1.70 7.58
C HIS A 177 2.55 2.82 8.25
N LEU A 178 3.25 3.69 8.96
CA LEU A 178 2.63 4.82 9.65
C LEU A 178 3.19 6.11 9.08
N PHE A 179 2.29 7.01 8.73
CA PHE A 179 2.64 8.32 8.21
C PHE A 179 1.93 9.40 9.03
N ASP A 180 2.62 10.51 9.22
CA ASP A 180 2.04 11.69 9.83
C ASP A 180 0.95 12.28 8.93
N VAL A 181 -0.20 12.65 9.50
CA VAL A 181 -1.35 13.14 8.71
C VAL A 181 -1.15 14.54 8.14
N GLU A 182 -0.28 15.36 8.73
CA GLU A 182 -0.02 16.73 8.30
C GLU A 182 1.09 16.81 7.27
N THR A 183 2.19 16.10 7.52
CA THR A 183 3.38 16.13 6.66
C THR A 183 3.39 15.05 5.58
N GLY A 184 2.69 13.94 5.81
CA GLY A 184 2.74 12.75 4.99
C GLY A 184 4.03 11.94 5.13
N GLU A 185 4.93 12.35 6.01
CA GLU A 185 6.21 11.69 6.24
C GLU A 185 6.05 10.39 7.04
N ARG A 186 6.93 9.43 6.80
CA ARG A 186 6.91 8.14 7.49
C ARG A 186 7.35 8.27 8.94
N LEU A 187 6.64 7.59 9.85
CA LEU A 187 6.89 7.58 11.30
C LEU A 187 7.67 6.34 11.77
N ASN A 188 7.44 5.16 11.15
CA ASN A 188 8.03 3.86 11.55
C ASN A 188 9.07 3.31 10.60
#